data_1727a09e581cdec93bb09ba818b4ccc8
#
_entry.id   1727a09e581cdec93bb09ba818b4ccc8
#
_cell.length_a   1.000
_cell.length_b   1.000
_cell.length_c   1.000
_cell.angle_alpha   90.00
_cell.angle_beta   90.00
_cell.angle_gamma   90.00
#
_symmetry.space_group_name_H-M   'P 1'
#
loop_
_entity.id
_entity.type
_entity.pdbx_description
1 polymer ?
#
loop_
_entity_poly.entity_id
_entity_poly.type
_entity_poly.pdbx_seq_one_letter_code
_entity_poly.pdbx_strand_id
1 'polypeptide(L)'
;MPIPRPDSVFDRAQEWSDLSDLAVDSRPGIHLGIVSGRRRQGKTFLLRALTSAAGGMYHQAQELGRGQALDRFAADVARARNLPVGSLRFTDWDIALRTALAYPARGSEVDTAQAGPNVLVLDELPYLLANSPEIPSVLQETIDEAASRGLPPRCVIVCGSALSVMTDLLSGAKPLHGRAQLNMMIRPFGFRLAAQYWGITDPTVAFHVDAVLGGTAGYRSLIEQDPPATMRGFAPWLARSALNPAHALFNEKDYLLREDPRITDKQHYNSILSAVAGGAHARSQIGSVVARDSSGLQHPLEVLLSAGFLDRSQDALTQKRSTYTIADPIVRFGEVVVQPFNVLLEQRDVTTAWAAAQPDFRARVLGPHFERMCRDWVQSAVGQWPEPISVVGTTVVSDPAGRSQHQLDVVALRRGDRAGQQGARVVVLGEAKSGEQVRTLRDLERLRHIQGVLAGRGTDVASAVLAVFGRGGFDKALRAAEAADPMVRLIDLADLYR
;
A
#
# COMPACT_ATOMS: atom_id res chain seq x y z
N MET A 1 15.58 -7.75 26.04
CA MET A 1 14.14 -7.46 26.26
C MET A 1 13.61 -6.73 25.04
N PRO A 2 12.37 -6.97 24.60
CA PRO A 2 11.79 -6.24 23.49
C PRO A 2 11.73 -4.73 23.81
N ILE A 3 11.91 -3.90 22.80
CA ILE A 3 11.85 -2.44 22.93
C ILE A 3 10.36 -2.05 23.05
N PRO A 4 9.95 -1.36 24.13
CA PRO A 4 8.55 -0.96 24.32
C PRO A 4 8.12 0.02 23.22
N ARG A 5 6.94 -0.22 22.66
CA ARG A 5 6.37 0.66 21.64
C ARG A 5 5.89 1.97 22.29
N PRO A 6 6.33 3.14 21.82
CA PRO A 6 5.82 4.42 22.30
C PRO A 6 4.33 4.61 21.98
N ASP A 7 3.57 5.25 22.87
CA ASP A 7 2.14 5.55 22.64
C ASP A 7 1.88 6.41 21.40
N SER A 8 2.87 7.20 20.98
CA SER A 8 2.80 8.02 19.78
C SER A 8 2.76 7.19 18.48
N VAL A 9 3.17 5.91 18.51
CA VAL A 9 3.09 5.01 17.38
C VAL A 9 1.71 4.38 17.33
N PHE A 10 0.83 4.98 16.53
CA PHE A 10 -0.53 4.50 16.33
C PHE A 10 -0.51 3.17 15.59
N ASP A 11 -1.21 2.15 16.13
CA ASP A 11 -1.23 0.78 15.61
C ASP A 11 0.20 0.22 15.40
N ARG A 12 0.50 -0.44 14.30
CA ARG A 12 1.83 -0.96 13.94
C ARG A 12 2.43 -1.94 14.96
N ALA A 13 1.59 -2.66 15.68
CA ALA A 13 2.06 -3.56 16.75
C ALA A 13 2.96 -4.67 16.20
N GLN A 14 2.59 -5.26 15.05
CA GLN A 14 3.36 -6.32 14.43
C GLN A 14 4.67 -5.79 13.84
N GLU A 15 4.59 -4.68 13.07
CA GLU A 15 5.79 -4.06 12.50
C GLU A 15 6.76 -3.61 13.59
N TRP A 16 6.25 -3.09 14.71
CA TRP A 16 7.08 -2.73 15.86
C TRP A 16 7.73 -3.94 16.50
N SER A 17 7.00 -5.04 16.69
CA SER A 17 7.53 -6.30 17.23
C SER A 17 8.68 -6.80 16.37
N ASP A 18 8.45 -6.94 15.04
CA ASP A 18 9.44 -7.48 14.11
C ASP A 18 10.72 -6.61 14.06
N LEU A 19 10.56 -5.27 14.07
CA LEU A 19 11.68 -4.33 14.12
C LEU A 19 12.42 -4.38 15.46
N SER A 20 11.68 -4.51 16.56
CA SER A 20 12.22 -4.62 17.91
C SER A 20 13.04 -5.90 18.06
N ASP A 21 12.51 -7.04 17.59
CA ASP A 21 13.19 -8.33 17.64
C ASP A 21 14.50 -8.31 16.84
N LEU A 22 14.49 -7.68 15.66
CA LEU A 22 15.71 -7.46 14.88
C LEU A 22 16.72 -6.58 15.61
N ALA A 23 16.25 -5.51 16.26
CA ALA A 23 17.11 -4.54 16.94
C ALA A 23 17.78 -5.09 18.21
N VAL A 24 17.15 -6.06 18.88
CA VAL A 24 17.68 -6.68 20.12
C VAL A 24 18.33 -8.05 19.88
N ASP A 25 18.49 -8.48 18.64
CA ASP A 25 19.13 -9.75 18.32
C ASP A 25 20.57 -9.73 18.83
N SER A 26 20.89 -10.70 19.69
CA SER A 26 22.19 -10.78 20.38
C SER A 26 23.20 -11.69 19.69
N ARG A 27 22.84 -12.30 18.56
CA ARG A 27 23.78 -13.12 17.78
C ARG A 27 24.89 -12.25 17.21
N PRO A 28 26.15 -12.71 17.21
CA PRO A 28 27.26 -11.96 16.63
C PRO A 28 27.03 -11.58 15.17
N GLY A 29 27.49 -10.38 14.78
CA GLY A 29 27.41 -9.90 13.40
C GLY A 29 26.37 -8.82 13.18
N ILE A 30 26.08 -8.52 11.91
CA ILE A 30 25.10 -7.50 11.50
C ILE A 30 23.77 -8.16 11.14
N HIS A 31 22.69 -7.67 11.78
CA HIS A 31 21.31 -8.02 11.49
C HIS A 31 20.74 -6.94 10.56
N LEU A 32 20.52 -7.31 9.28
CA LEU A 32 20.04 -6.39 8.25
C LEU A 32 18.52 -6.43 8.13
N GLY A 33 17.88 -5.27 8.26
CA GLY A 33 16.48 -5.03 7.93
C GLY A 33 16.34 -4.14 6.70
N ILE A 34 15.40 -4.48 5.82
CA ILE A 34 14.99 -3.62 4.71
C ILE A 34 13.54 -3.19 4.95
N VAL A 35 13.32 -1.88 5.01
CA VAL A 35 12.01 -1.28 5.20
C VAL A 35 11.66 -0.47 3.97
N SER A 36 10.56 -0.83 3.32
CA SER A 36 10.07 -0.15 2.14
C SER A 36 8.63 0.32 2.33
N GLY A 37 8.15 1.14 1.45
CA GLY A 37 6.77 1.63 1.46
C GLY A 37 6.71 2.98 0.79
N ARG A 38 5.56 3.32 0.20
CA ARG A 38 5.41 4.60 -0.49
C ARG A 38 5.60 5.78 0.45
N ARG A 39 5.82 6.94 -0.13
CA ARG A 39 5.92 8.21 0.61
C ARG A 39 4.71 8.39 1.54
N ARG A 40 4.92 9.03 2.69
CA ARG A 40 3.90 9.38 3.68
C ARG A 40 3.24 8.21 4.41
N GLN A 41 3.70 6.97 4.23
CA GLN A 41 3.15 5.80 4.96
C GLN A 41 3.68 5.62 6.38
N GLY A 42 4.50 6.55 6.87
CA GLY A 42 4.95 6.57 8.27
C GLY A 42 6.27 5.83 8.55
N LYS A 43 7.03 5.38 7.52
CA LYS A 43 8.34 4.72 7.68
C LYS A 43 9.30 5.50 8.56
N THR A 44 9.59 6.74 8.15
CA THR A 44 10.49 7.66 8.86
C THR A 44 10.09 7.85 10.32
N PHE A 45 8.79 8.02 10.58
CA PHE A 45 8.27 8.17 11.94
C PHE A 45 8.52 6.91 12.78
N LEU A 46 8.20 5.73 12.24
CA LEU A 46 8.39 4.44 12.91
C LEU A 46 9.86 4.17 13.21
N LEU A 47 10.75 4.39 12.22
CA LEU A 47 12.19 4.15 12.37
C LEU A 47 12.86 5.15 13.31
N ARG A 48 12.44 6.41 13.33
CA ARG A 48 12.92 7.39 14.31
C ARG A 48 12.50 7.02 15.73
N ALA A 49 11.25 6.58 15.90
CA ALA A 49 10.78 6.11 17.19
C ALA A 49 11.57 4.90 17.69
N LEU A 50 11.82 3.90 16.80
CA LEU A 50 12.66 2.75 17.14
C LEU A 50 14.08 3.16 17.51
N THR A 51 14.71 4.00 16.70
CA THR A 51 16.11 4.44 16.92
C THR A 51 16.23 5.18 18.23
N SER A 52 15.26 6.05 18.54
CA SER A 52 15.23 6.78 19.83
C SER A 52 15.06 5.82 21.01
N ALA A 53 14.16 4.85 20.93
CA ALA A 53 13.92 3.88 22.00
C ALA A 53 15.08 2.88 22.19
N ALA A 54 15.83 2.57 21.11
CA ALA A 54 16.98 1.68 21.14
C ALA A 54 18.32 2.38 21.48
N GLY A 55 18.35 3.71 21.58
CA GLY A 55 19.61 4.46 21.70
C GLY A 55 20.49 4.36 20.45
N GLY A 56 19.86 4.27 19.26
CA GLY A 56 20.53 4.08 17.99
C GLY A 56 20.90 5.36 17.25
N MET A 57 21.47 5.21 16.06
CA MET A 57 21.79 6.29 15.13
C MET A 57 20.82 6.30 13.94
N TYR A 58 20.27 7.46 13.64
CA TYR A 58 19.40 7.68 12.47
C TYR A 58 20.06 8.67 11.50
N HIS A 59 20.24 8.24 10.26
CA HIS A 59 20.70 9.07 9.14
C HIS A 59 19.63 9.16 8.07
N GLN A 60 19.23 10.39 7.73
CA GLN A 60 18.34 10.66 6.60
C GLN A 60 19.14 11.17 5.40
N ALA A 61 19.19 10.36 4.37
CA ALA A 61 19.85 10.73 3.12
C ALA A 61 19.12 11.86 2.40
N GLN A 62 19.89 12.61 1.62
CA GLN A 62 19.40 13.66 0.73
C GLN A 62 20.00 13.47 -0.65
N GLU A 63 19.40 14.08 -1.64
CA GLU A 63 19.92 14.13 -3.01
C GLU A 63 21.17 15.04 -3.06
N LEU A 64 22.33 14.47 -2.74
CA LEU A 64 23.63 15.17 -2.62
C LEU A 64 24.69 14.39 -3.40
N GLY A 65 25.72 15.09 -3.87
CA GLY A 65 26.92 14.44 -4.38
C GLY A 65 27.63 13.62 -3.29
N ARG A 66 28.37 12.57 -3.70
CA ARG A 66 29.02 11.59 -2.81
C ARG A 66 29.81 12.24 -1.65
N GLY A 67 30.63 13.26 -1.91
CA GLY A 67 31.39 13.92 -0.86
C GLY A 67 30.51 14.62 0.20
N GLN A 68 29.50 15.36 -0.25
CA GLN A 68 28.56 16.03 0.65
C GLN A 68 27.72 15.02 1.46
N ALA A 69 27.38 13.88 0.86
CA ALA A 69 26.66 12.81 1.56
C ALA A 69 27.53 12.21 2.67
N LEU A 70 28.83 11.98 2.41
CA LEU A 70 29.80 11.51 3.42
C LEU A 70 29.99 12.53 4.54
N ASP A 71 30.13 13.83 4.22
CA ASP A 71 30.28 14.90 5.21
C ASP A 71 29.04 14.97 6.15
N ARG A 72 27.84 14.86 5.56
CA ARG A 72 26.58 14.84 6.32
C ARG A 72 26.48 13.59 7.21
N PHE A 73 26.83 12.42 6.68
CA PHE A 73 26.88 11.20 7.47
C PHE A 73 27.90 11.31 8.61
N ALA A 74 29.07 11.89 8.35
CA ALA A 74 30.10 12.14 9.38
C ALA A 74 29.58 13.04 10.52
N ALA A 75 28.78 14.07 10.19
CA ALA A 75 28.16 14.92 11.18
C ALA A 75 27.15 14.16 12.05
N ASP A 76 26.37 13.23 11.47
CA ASP A 76 25.42 12.40 12.22
C ASP A 76 26.15 11.39 13.10
N VAL A 77 27.23 10.77 12.62
CA VAL A 77 28.10 9.89 13.43
C VAL A 77 28.71 10.65 14.61
N ALA A 78 29.23 11.87 14.37
CA ALA A 78 29.80 12.70 15.44
C ALA A 78 28.74 12.99 16.52
N ARG A 79 27.52 13.39 16.14
CA ARG A 79 26.42 13.61 17.09
C ARG A 79 26.06 12.35 17.89
N ALA A 80 25.94 11.22 17.21
CA ALA A 80 25.61 9.94 17.87
C ALA A 80 26.68 9.49 18.86
N ARG A 81 27.91 9.95 18.69
CA ARG A 81 29.07 9.65 19.56
C ARG A 81 29.42 10.78 20.55
N ASN A 82 28.59 11.81 20.64
CA ASN A 82 28.87 13.01 21.45
C ASN A 82 30.21 13.69 21.12
N LEU A 83 30.63 13.64 19.86
CA LEU A 83 31.81 14.31 19.34
C LEU A 83 31.45 15.67 18.73
N PRO A 84 32.39 16.64 18.66
CA PRO A 84 32.15 17.90 17.96
C PRO A 84 31.79 17.65 16.49
N VAL A 85 30.78 18.34 15.97
CA VAL A 85 30.44 18.28 14.55
C VAL A 85 31.62 18.84 13.73
N GLY A 86 32.04 18.11 12.69
CA GLY A 86 33.21 18.43 11.89
C GLY A 86 34.53 17.80 12.38
N SER A 87 34.53 17.08 13.50
CA SER A 87 35.70 16.31 13.99
C SER A 87 35.97 15.04 13.19
N LEU A 88 34.94 14.53 12.45
CA LEU A 88 35.06 13.35 11.61
C LEU A 88 35.01 13.74 10.13
N ARG A 89 35.84 13.08 9.32
CA ARG A 89 35.78 13.13 7.86
C ARG A 89 35.97 11.74 7.30
N PHE A 90 35.15 11.37 6.31
CA PHE A 90 35.21 10.07 5.65
C PHE A 90 35.58 10.25 4.17
N THR A 91 36.46 9.41 3.68
CA THR A 91 36.87 9.36 2.27
C THR A 91 36.00 8.39 1.46
N ASP A 92 35.46 7.40 2.14
CA ASP A 92 34.63 6.34 1.53
C ASP A 92 33.59 5.78 2.51
N TRP A 93 32.64 5.02 1.98
CA TRP A 93 31.55 4.43 2.73
C TRP A 93 31.96 3.24 3.61
N ASP A 94 33.07 2.53 3.30
CA ASP A 94 33.53 1.43 4.15
C ASP A 94 34.00 1.98 5.51
N ILE A 95 34.88 2.99 5.50
CA ILE A 95 35.33 3.66 6.73
C ILE A 95 34.14 4.29 7.47
N ALA A 96 33.23 4.94 6.72
CA ALA A 96 32.08 5.62 7.31
C ALA A 96 31.15 4.66 8.07
N LEU A 97 30.75 3.56 7.43
CA LEU A 97 29.84 2.58 8.02
C LEU A 97 30.49 1.82 9.18
N ARG A 98 31.75 1.39 9.06
CA ARG A 98 32.51 0.76 10.15
C ARG A 98 32.61 1.68 11.35
N THR A 99 32.94 2.95 11.12
CA THR A 99 33.00 3.94 12.19
C THR A 99 31.63 4.12 12.85
N ALA A 100 30.53 4.21 12.09
CA ALA A 100 29.19 4.32 12.65
C ALA A 100 28.81 3.10 13.53
N LEU A 101 29.18 1.90 13.09
CA LEU A 101 28.91 0.64 13.79
C LEU A 101 29.88 0.34 14.94
N ALA A 102 30.89 1.17 15.14
CA ALA A 102 32.01 0.92 16.07
C ALA A 102 32.73 -0.42 15.79
N TYR A 103 32.89 -0.75 14.53
CA TYR A 103 33.69 -1.90 14.09
C TYR A 103 35.14 -1.47 13.79
N PRO A 104 36.10 -2.38 13.94
CA PRO A 104 37.49 -2.08 13.63
C PRO A 104 37.68 -1.81 12.12
N ALA A 105 38.74 -1.11 11.78
CA ALA A 105 39.20 -1.01 10.40
C ALA A 105 39.49 -2.40 9.83
N ARG A 106 39.39 -2.55 8.50
CA ARG A 106 39.66 -3.83 7.82
C ARG A 106 41.06 -4.38 8.18
N GLY A 107 41.11 -5.64 8.62
CA GLY A 107 42.38 -6.30 8.98
C GLY A 107 42.97 -5.93 10.33
N SER A 108 42.39 -5.01 11.10
CA SER A 108 42.84 -4.71 12.46
C SER A 108 42.24 -5.59 13.53
N GLU A 109 42.88 -5.67 14.70
CA GLU A 109 42.36 -6.43 15.87
C GLU A 109 41.06 -5.84 16.39
N VAL A 110 40.24 -6.68 16.98
CA VAL A 110 38.92 -6.30 17.53
C VAL A 110 39.14 -5.69 18.92
N ASP A 111 38.93 -4.38 19.04
CA ASP A 111 38.76 -3.75 20.33
C ASP A 111 37.27 -3.83 20.76
N THR A 112 36.98 -4.78 21.65
CA THR A 112 35.62 -5.02 22.16
C THR A 112 35.12 -3.96 23.11
N ALA A 113 35.97 -3.00 23.49
CA ALA A 113 35.63 -1.94 24.45
C ALA A 113 34.89 -0.74 23.80
N GLN A 114 34.87 -0.62 22.48
CA GLN A 114 34.17 0.48 21.81
C GLN A 114 32.65 0.23 21.75
N ALA A 115 31.92 0.94 22.60
CA ALA A 115 30.46 0.99 22.51
C ALA A 115 30.04 1.85 21.31
N GLY A 116 29.28 1.27 20.40
CA GLY A 116 28.61 1.96 19.30
C GLY A 116 27.10 1.83 19.40
N PRO A 117 26.32 2.57 18.60
CA PRO A 117 24.89 2.41 18.56
C PRO A 117 24.51 0.98 18.14
N ASN A 118 23.59 0.36 18.89
CA ASN A 118 23.13 -0.98 18.53
C ASN A 118 22.32 -1.01 17.24
N VAL A 119 21.69 0.13 16.88
CA VAL A 119 20.84 0.29 15.71
C VAL A 119 21.35 1.45 14.85
N LEU A 120 21.60 1.19 13.56
CA LEU A 120 21.86 2.18 12.53
C LEU A 120 20.73 2.16 11.52
N VAL A 121 20.07 3.29 11.31
CA VAL A 121 19.05 3.48 10.28
C VAL A 121 19.61 4.37 9.17
N LEU A 122 19.56 3.88 7.92
CA LEU A 122 19.83 4.64 6.70
C LEU A 122 18.49 4.87 5.97
N ASP A 123 17.85 6.00 6.23
CA ASP A 123 16.57 6.36 5.60
C ASP A 123 16.78 7.10 4.28
N GLU A 124 15.85 6.91 3.35
CA GLU A 124 15.91 7.38 1.96
C GLU A 124 17.19 6.90 1.23
N LEU A 125 17.52 5.62 1.42
CA LEU A 125 18.66 4.97 0.76
C LEU A 125 18.72 5.20 -0.76
N PRO A 126 17.64 5.27 -1.53
CA PRO A 126 17.68 5.56 -2.97
C PRO A 126 18.47 6.83 -3.33
N TYR A 127 18.45 7.86 -2.48
CA TYR A 127 19.24 9.08 -2.71
C TYR A 127 20.76 8.84 -2.55
N LEU A 128 21.16 7.97 -1.62
CA LEU A 128 22.57 7.58 -1.50
C LEU A 128 23.01 6.77 -2.72
N LEU A 129 22.18 5.81 -3.16
CA LEU A 129 22.53 4.93 -4.26
C LEU A 129 22.69 5.66 -5.59
N ALA A 130 22.02 6.78 -5.78
CA ALA A 130 22.14 7.61 -6.99
C ALA A 130 23.57 8.10 -7.22
N ASN A 131 24.33 8.38 -6.16
CA ASN A 131 25.70 8.92 -6.24
C ASN A 131 26.73 8.05 -5.51
N SER A 132 26.32 6.93 -4.92
CA SER A 132 27.17 5.99 -4.20
C SER A 132 26.63 4.56 -4.40
N PRO A 133 26.66 4.03 -5.64
CA PRO A 133 26.10 2.72 -5.97
C PRO A 133 26.86 1.56 -5.32
N GLU A 134 28.06 1.82 -4.75
CA GLU A 134 28.87 0.86 -4.03
C GLU A 134 28.33 0.48 -2.65
N ILE A 135 27.43 1.26 -2.04
CA ILE A 135 26.94 1.05 -0.67
C ILE A 135 26.40 -0.38 -0.42
N PRO A 136 25.60 -0.99 -1.31
CA PRO A 136 25.15 -2.36 -1.10
C PRO A 136 26.29 -3.38 -1.02
N SER A 137 27.34 -3.20 -1.83
CA SER A 137 28.53 -4.06 -1.80
C SER A 137 29.34 -3.87 -0.52
N VAL A 138 29.51 -2.62 -0.07
CA VAL A 138 30.18 -2.30 1.20
C VAL A 138 29.41 -2.90 2.37
N LEU A 139 28.08 -2.80 2.40
CA LEU A 139 27.26 -3.44 3.41
C LEU A 139 27.39 -4.96 3.37
N GLN A 140 27.37 -5.57 2.17
CA GLN A 140 27.58 -7.01 2.01
C GLN A 140 28.91 -7.45 2.64
N GLU A 141 30.01 -6.82 2.26
CA GLU A 141 31.34 -7.15 2.76
C GLU A 141 31.44 -6.98 4.29
N THR A 142 30.85 -5.89 4.82
CA THR A 142 30.84 -5.64 6.26
C THR A 142 30.01 -6.69 7.03
N ILE A 143 28.87 -7.12 6.48
CA ILE A 143 28.02 -8.17 7.05
C ILE A 143 28.80 -9.51 7.07
N ASP A 144 29.37 -9.89 5.93
CA ASP A 144 30.08 -11.17 5.78
C ASP A 144 31.32 -11.24 6.71
N GLU A 145 32.08 -10.12 6.81
CA GLU A 145 33.20 -10.03 7.73
C GLU A 145 32.76 -10.07 9.20
N ALA A 146 31.71 -9.32 9.56
CA ALA A 146 31.21 -9.30 10.93
C ALA A 146 30.78 -10.69 11.39
N ALA A 147 30.10 -11.45 10.52
CA ALA A 147 29.70 -12.82 10.81
C ALA A 147 30.90 -13.77 10.95
N SER A 148 31.90 -13.68 10.02
CA SER A 148 33.08 -14.57 10.02
C SER A 148 34.00 -14.34 11.22
N ARG A 149 34.09 -13.09 11.70
CA ARG A 149 34.93 -12.69 12.85
C ARG A 149 34.21 -12.71 14.19
N GLY A 150 32.92 -13.03 14.21
CA GLY A 150 32.12 -13.02 15.44
C GLY A 150 32.04 -11.62 16.09
N LEU A 151 31.97 -10.54 15.28
CA LEU A 151 31.93 -9.18 15.81
C LEU A 151 30.65 -8.93 16.63
N PRO A 152 30.65 -7.95 17.54
CA PRO A 152 29.50 -7.64 18.38
C PRO A 152 28.21 -7.43 17.56
N PRO A 153 27.04 -7.82 18.09
CA PRO A 153 25.77 -7.68 17.37
C PRO A 153 25.46 -6.21 17.06
N ARG A 154 25.03 -5.94 15.83
CA ARG A 154 24.56 -4.65 15.36
C ARG A 154 23.35 -4.82 14.45
N CYS A 155 22.39 -3.93 14.56
CA CYS A 155 21.26 -3.86 13.66
C CYS A 155 21.46 -2.73 12.65
N VAL A 156 21.34 -3.05 11.36
CA VAL A 156 21.33 -2.06 10.28
C VAL A 156 20.00 -2.12 9.56
N ILE A 157 19.29 -1.00 9.51
CA ILE A 157 18.02 -0.90 8.78
C ILE A 157 18.20 0.07 7.65
N VAL A 158 17.98 -0.39 6.42
CA VAL A 158 17.94 0.46 5.23
C VAL A 158 16.49 0.71 4.84
N CYS A 159 16.15 1.96 4.53
CA CYS A 159 14.78 2.35 4.25
C CYS A 159 14.69 3.23 3.00
N GLY A 160 13.58 3.15 2.27
CA GLY A 160 13.31 4.03 1.13
C GLY A 160 11.87 4.04 0.65
N SER A 161 11.51 5.14 -0.03
CA SER A 161 10.17 5.35 -0.60
C SER A 161 10.06 4.87 -2.06
N ALA A 162 11.14 4.79 -2.80
CA ALA A 162 11.17 4.23 -4.16
C ALA A 162 11.09 2.69 -4.10
N LEU A 163 9.87 2.16 -4.12
CA LEU A 163 9.60 0.71 -3.96
C LEU A 163 10.39 -0.14 -4.94
N SER A 164 10.52 0.34 -6.17
CA SER A 164 11.25 -0.36 -7.22
C SER A 164 12.73 -0.55 -6.90
N VAL A 165 13.38 0.50 -6.39
CA VAL A 165 14.78 0.49 -5.98
C VAL A 165 14.96 -0.44 -4.79
N MET A 166 14.08 -0.34 -3.79
CA MET A 166 14.16 -1.17 -2.58
C MET A 166 13.94 -2.66 -2.88
N THR A 167 13.02 -2.99 -3.81
CA THR A 167 12.81 -4.38 -4.24
C THR A 167 14.00 -4.92 -5.01
N ASP A 168 14.65 -4.09 -5.84
CA ASP A 168 15.82 -4.48 -6.62
C ASP A 168 17.03 -4.84 -5.74
N LEU A 169 17.17 -4.23 -4.56
CA LEU A 169 18.27 -4.54 -3.62
C LEU A 169 18.37 -6.01 -3.23
N LEU A 170 17.23 -6.71 -3.22
CA LEU A 170 17.14 -8.14 -2.87
C LEU A 170 16.99 -9.05 -4.08
N SER A 171 16.96 -8.53 -5.30
CA SER A 171 16.71 -9.30 -6.50
C SER A 171 17.96 -10.01 -7.03
N GLY A 172 17.80 -11.23 -7.55
CA GLY A 172 18.80 -11.94 -8.35
C GLY A 172 20.18 -12.05 -7.69
N ALA A 173 21.23 -11.54 -8.38
CA ALA A 173 22.61 -11.57 -7.94
C ALA A 173 23.05 -10.30 -7.19
N LYS A 174 22.12 -9.51 -6.68
CA LYS A 174 22.46 -8.26 -5.97
C LYS A 174 23.17 -8.53 -4.63
N PRO A 175 24.05 -7.61 -4.17
CA PRO A 175 24.89 -7.82 -2.98
C PRO A 175 24.13 -8.19 -1.71
N LEU A 176 22.94 -7.64 -1.49
CA LEU A 176 22.15 -7.87 -0.26
C LEU A 176 21.19 -9.05 -0.36
N HIS A 177 21.13 -9.76 -1.51
CA HIS A 177 20.30 -10.95 -1.67
C HIS A 177 20.67 -12.03 -0.64
N GLY A 178 19.66 -12.54 0.09
CA GLY A 178 19.84 -13.57 1.11
C GLY A 178 20.48 -13.09 2.43
N ARG A 179 20.79 -11.80 2.59
CA ARG A 179 21.41 -11.24 3.81
C ARG A 179 20.46 -10.51 4.73
N ALA A 180 19.31 -10.05 4.22
CA ALA A 180 18.31 -9.39 5.03
C ALA A 180 17.51 -10.43 5.85
N GLN A 181 17.50 -10.28 7.17
CA GLN A 181 16.66 -11.06 8.09
C GLN A 181 15.23 -10.51 8.14
N LEU A 182 15.06 -9.21 7.88
CA LEU A 182 13.78 -8.56 7.81
C LEU A 182 13.61 -7.86 6.46
N ASN A 183 12.50 -8.14 5.76
CA ASN A 183 12.07 -7.40 4.59
C ASN A 183 10.62 -6.96 4.79
N MET A 184 10.44 -5.71 5.23
CA MET A 184 9.15 -5.17 5.66
C MET A 184 8.67 -4.11 4.69
N MET A 185 7.42 -4.24 4.26
CA MET A 185 6.73 -3.20 3.50
C MET A 185 5.70 -2.51 4.40
N ILE A 186 5.92 -1.25 4.72
CA ILE A 186 4.94 -0.42 5.43
C ILE A 186 3.81 -0.07 4.46
N ARG A 187 2.61 -0.58 4.76
CA ARG A 187 1.39 -0.35 3.97
C ARG A 187 0.55 0.77 4.56
N PRO A 188 -0.34 1.41 3.78
CA PRO A 188 -1.37 2.28 4.35
C PRO A 188 -2.23 1.52 5.36
N PHE A 189 -2.85 2.23 6.28
CA PHE A 189 -3.83 1.63 7.18
C PHE A 189 -5.03 1.09 6.39
N GLY A 190 -5.58 -0.04 6.81
CA GLY A 190 -6.86 -0.49 6.31
C GLY A 190 -7.98 0.49 6.70
N PHE A 191 -9.08 0.49 5.98
CA PHE A 191 -10.15 1.51 6.11
C PHE A 191 -10.68 1.70 7.54
N ARG A 192 -10.74 0.64 8.37
CA ARG A 192 -11.16 0.73 9.78
C ARG A 192 -10.14 1.50 10.62
N LEU A 193 -8.87 1.13 10.50
CA LEU A 193 -7.78 1.81 11.19
C LEU A 193 -7.60 3.24 10.67
N ALA A 194 -7.83 3.48 9.38
CA ALA A 194 -7.83 4.81 8.80
C ALA A 194 -8.90 5.70 9.45
N ALA A 195 -10.14 5.20 9.60
CA ALA A 195 -11.20 5.94 10.29
C ALA A 195 -10.81 6.28 11.75
N GLN A 196 -10.26 5.32 12.49
CA GLN A 196 -9.76 5.55 13.86
C GLN A 196 -8.61 6.56 13.89
N TYR A 197 -7.66 6.45 12.99
CA TYR A 197 -6.52 7.36 12.87
C TYR A 197 -6.95 8.80 12.57
N TRP A 198 -7.98 8.96 11.74
CA TRP A 198 -8.57 10.26 11.42
C TRP A 198 -9.55 10.76 12.50
N GLY A 199 -9.95 9.92 13.47
CA GLY A 199 -10.95 10.25 14.48
C GLY A 199 -12.38 10.38 13.92
N ILE A 200 -12.68 9.70 12.80
CA ILE A 200 -13.98 9.75 12.14
C ILE A 200 -14.85 8.61 12.66
N THR A 201 -15.99 8.94 13.24
CA THR A 201 -16.93 7.96 13.79
C THR A 201 -18.12 7.64 12.88
N ASP A 202 -18.48 8.55 11.96
CA ASP A 202 -19.53 8.32 10.98
C ASP A 202 -19.00 7.45 9.83
N PRO A 203 -19.53 6.23 9.59
CA PRO A 203 -19.06 5.33 8.55
C PRO A 203 -19.16 5.93 7.13
N THR A 204 -20.16 6.79 6.88
CA THR A 204 -20.34 7.41 5.56
C THR A 204 -19.24 8.44 5.30
N VAL A 205 -18.92 9.24 6.29
CA VAL A 205 -17.81 10.20 6.21
C VAL A 205 -16.48 9.47 6.08
N ALA A 206 -16.25 8.45 6.92
CA ALA A 206 -15.04 7.63 6.88
C ALA A 206 -14.81 7.02 5.49
N PHE A 207 -15.85 6.44 4.90
CA PHE A 207 -15.84 5.89 3.55
C PHE A 207 -15.43 6.92 2.49
N HIS A 208 -16.01 8.13 2.54
CA HIS A 208 -15.72 9.17 1.55
C HIS A 208 -14.30 9.73 1.71
N VAL A 209 -13.84 9.95 2.94
CA VAL A 209 -12.47 10.41 3.22
C VAL A 209 -11.46 9.34 2.80
N ASP A 210 -11.70 8.06 3.12
CA ASP A 210 -10.85 6.95 2.73
C ASP A 210 -10.82 6.74 1.21
N ALA A 211 -11.92 6.97 0.50
CA ALA A 211 -11.97 6.92 -0.96
C ALA A 211 -11.11 8.01 -1.64
N VAL A 212 -10.78 9.10 -0.94
CA VAL A 212 -9.92 10.18 -1.44
C VAL A 212 -8.48 10.02 -0.97
N LEU A 213 -8.25 9.77 0.32
CA LEU A 213 -6.92 9.80 0.94
C LEU A 213 -6.36 8.40 1.22
N GLY A 214 -7.23 7.39 1.33
CA GLY A 214 -6.84 6.08 1.86
C GLY A 214 -6.32 6.16 3.29
N GLY A 215 -5.66 5.08 3.72
CA GLY A 215 -5.04 4.98 5.03
C GLY A 215 -3.61 5.53 5.10
N THR A 216 -3.24 6.49 4.27
CA THR A 216 -1.89 7.06 4.24
C THR A 216 -1.69 8.04 5.39
N ALA A 217 -0.96 7.61 6.43
CA ALA A 217 -0.81 8.32 7.70
C ALA A 217 -0.28 9.76 7.55
N GLY A 218 0.69 9.97 6.64
CA GLY A 218 1.34 11.27 6.47
C GLY A 218 0.45 12.37 5.86
N TYR A 219 -0.71 12.02 5.30
CA TYR A 219 -1.64 13.06 4.82
C TYR A 219 -2.26 13.87 5.95
N ARG A 220 -2.33 13.30 7.17
CA ARG A 220 -2.83 14.04 8.33
C ARG A 220 -1.99 15.28 8.65
N SER A 221 -0.68 15.21 8.46
CA SER A 221 0.20 16.35 8.67
C SER A 221 0.13 17.44 7.58
N LEU A 222 -0.48 17.13 6.44
CA LEU A 222 -0.71 18.09 5.35
C LEU A 222 -2.04 18.82 5.49
N ILE A 223 -2.99 18.23 6.18
CA ILE A 223 -4.34 18.78 6.34
C ILE A 223 -4.36 19.53 7.66
N GLU A 224 -4.35 20.87 7.58
CA GLU A 224 -4.36 21.76 8.73
C GLU A 224 -5.66 21.70 9.55
N GLN A 225 -6.72 21.15 8.96
CA GLN A 225 -8.04 21.06 9.57
C GLN A 225 -8.45 19.60 9.74
N ASP A 226 -9.15 19.31 10.82
CA ASP A 226 -9.74 18.00 11.04
C ASP A 226 -10.65 17.59 9.87
N PRO A 227 -10.72 16.28 9.57
CA PRO A 227 -11.67 15.78 8.58
C PRO A 227 -13.11 16.12 9.00
N PRO A 228 -14.04 16.16 8.04
CA PRO A 228 -15.42 16.55 8.34
C PRO A 228 -16.07 15.56 9.30
N ALA A 229 -16.81 16.06 10.30
CA ALA A 229 -17.59 15.22 11.20
C ALA A 229 -18.89 14.69 10.55
N THR A 230 -19.38 15.33 9.49
CA THR A 230 -20.62 14.99 8.76
C THR A 230 -20.45 15.18 7.26
N MET A 231 -21.28 14.51 6.46
CA MET A 231 -21.26 14.67 5.00
C MET A 231 -21.52 16.09 4.50
N ARG A 232 -22.21 16.94 5.28
CA ARG A 232 -22.37 18.37 4.95
C ARG A 232 -21.03 19.11 4.89
N GLY A 233 -20.07 18.70 5.71
CA GLY A 233 -18.72 19.26 5.74
C GLY A 233 -17.78 18.72 4.67
N PHE A 234 -18.12 17.62 3.96
CA PHE A 234 -17.21 16.93 3.06
C PHE A 234 -16.79 17.77 1.85
N ALA A 235 -17.73 18.38 1.11
CA ALA A 235 -17.41 19.22 -0.05
C ALA A 235 -16.61 20.49 0.34
N PRO A 236 -16.97 21.23 1.41
CA PRO A 236 -16.13 22.33 1.92
C PRO A 236 -14.72 21.90 2.33
N TRP A 237 -14.57 20.69 2.90
CA TRP A 237 -13.27 20.16 3.26
C TRP A 237 -12.41 19.83 2.03
N LEU A 238 -12.98 19.19 1.00
CA LEU A 238 -12.32 18.98 -0.30
C LEU A 238 -11.87 20.28 -0.94
N ALA A 239 -12.74 21.31 -0.91
CA ALA A 239 -12.45 22.62 -1.49
C ALA A 239 -11.26 23.33 -0.83
N ARG A 240 -10.96 23.04 0.43
CA ARG A 240 -9.80 23.58 1.15
C ARG A 240 -8.56 22.69 1.06
N SER A 241 -8.71 21.43 0.64
CA SER A 241 -7.63 20.45 0.57
C SER A 241 -7.39 19.94 -0.85
N ALA A 242 -7.86 18.75 -1.20
CA ALA A 242 -7.54 18.07 -2.45
C ALA A 242 -8.03 18.77 -3.73
N LEU A 243 -8.99 19.69 -3.65
CA LEU A 243 -9.45 20.54 -4.77
C LEU A 243 -8.85 21.94 -4.77
N ASN A 244 -7.97 22.27 -3.82
CA ASN A 244 -7.31 23.57 -3.76
C ASN A 244 -5.94 23.53 -4.43
N PRO A 245 -5.71 24.25 -5.55
CA PRO A 245 -4.41 24.25 -6.24
C PRO A 245 -3.22 24.70 -5.38
N ALA A 246 -3.46 25.49 -4.33
CA ALA A 246 -2.41 25.90 -3.39
C ALA A 246 -2.11 24.85 -2.32
N HIS A 247 -2.91 23.81 -2.21
CA HIS A 247 -2.72 22.76 -1.20
C HIS A 247 -1.87 21.62 -1.71
N ALA A 248 -1.01 21.06 -0.85
CA ALA A 248 -0.07 19.99 -1.24
C ALA A 248 -0.75 18.73 -1.81
N LEU A 249 -1.97 18.40 -1.36
CA LEU A 249 -2.72 17.24 -1.85
C LEU A 249 -3.22 17.39 -3.30
N PHE A 250 -3.36 18.61 -3.81
CA PHE A 250 -3.81 18.85 -5.18
C PHE A 250 -2.84 18.24 -6.21
N ASN A 251 -1.55 18.40 -5.97
CA ASN A 251 -0.48 17.91 -6.84
C ASN A 251 0.15 16.60 -6.34
N GLU A 252 -0.42 15.94 -5.31
CA GLU A 252 0.21 14.79 -4.67
C GLU A 252 0.43 13.64 -5.64
N LYS A 253 -0.50 13.38 -6.55
CA LYS A 253 -0.34 12.39 -7.62
C LYS A 253 0.96 12.60 -8.42
N ASP A 254 1.22 13.83 -8.83
CA ASP A 254 2.40 14.16 -9.63
C ASP A 254 3.69 14.09 -8.83
N TYR A 255 3.65 14.44 -7.54
CA TYR A 255 4.77 14.24 -6.63
C TYR A 255 5.11 12.77 -6.45
N LEU A 256 4.10 11.93 -6.24
CA LEU A 256 4.30 10.48 -6.10
C LEU A 256 4.93 9.85 -7.35
N LEU A 257 4.50 10.24 -8.55
CA LEU A 257 5.07 9.77 -9.81
C LEU A 257 6.53 10.20 -10.03
N ARG A 258 6.94 11.32 -9.44
CA ARG A 258 8.33 11.80 -9.56
C ARG A 258 9.32 11.05 -8.69
N GLU A 259 8.86 10.31 -7.69
CA GLU A 259 9.72 9.63 -6.72
C GLU A 259 10.32 8.32 -7.24
N ASP A 260 9.68 7.65 -8.20
CA ASP A 260 10.28 6.44 -8.79
C ASP A 260 11.15 6.81 -10.00
N PRO A 261 12.46 6.58 -9.93
CA PRO A 261 13.40 6.98 -11.00
C PRO A 261 13.17 6.24 -12.31
N ARG A 262 12.42 5.14 -12.32
CA ARG A 262 12.07 4.40 -13.55
C ARG A 262 10.89 5.05 -14.30
N ILE A 263 10.18 5.97 -13.66
CA ILE A 263 9.11 6.74 -14.30
C ILE A 263 9.71 7.95 -15.02
N THR A 264 10.35 7.71 -16.16
CA THR A 264 11.05 8.73 -16.95
C THR A 264 10.10 9.46 -17.90
N ASP A 265 9.21 8.76 -18.58
CA ASP A 265 8.18 9.32 -19.46
C ASP A 265 6.85 9.51 -18.72
N LYS A 266 6.77 10.58 -17.93
CA LYS A 266 5.59 10.86 -17.09
C LYS A 266 4.30 10.96 -17.89
N GLN A 267 4.33 11.48 -19.11
CA GLN A 267 3.15 11.61 -19.95
C GLN A 267 2.57 10.25 -20.30
N HIS A 268 3.42 9.30 -20.66
CA HIS A 268 3.01 7.95 -20.98
C HIS A 268 2.41 7.23 -19.76
N TYR A 269 3.07 7.31 -18.60
CA TYR A 269 2.57 6.70 -17.37
C TYR A 269 1.24 7.32 -16.89
N ASN A 270 1.10 8.64 -17.00
CA ASN A 270 -0.17 9.32 -16.74
C ASN A 270 -1.27 8.83 -17.67
N SER A 271 -1.00 8.67 -18.98
CA SER A 271 -1.99 8.16 -19.94
C SER A 271 -2.49 6.76 -19.57
N ILE A 272 -1.61 5.89 -19.07
CA ILE A 272 -1.99 4.56 -18.58
C ILE A 272 -2.86 4.66 -17.33
N LEU A 273 -2.48 5.50 -16.36
CA LEU A 273 -3.28 5.71 -15.15
C LEU A 273 -4.66 6.29 -15.47
N SER A 274 -4.75 7.27 -16.37
CA SER A 274 -6.02 7.82 -16.84
C SER A 274 -6.88 6.77 -17.53
N ALA A 275 -6.30 5.90 -18.36
CA ALA A 275 -7.02 4.81 -18.99
C ALA A 275 -7.62 3.84 -17.96
N VAL A 276 -6.81 3.45 -16.94
CA VAL A 276 -7.27 2.54 -15.87
C VAL A 276 -8.33 3.23 -15.00
N ALA A 277 -8.14 4.49 -14.64
CA ALA A 277 -9.13 5.29 -13.89
C ALA A 277 -10.43 5.46 -14.68
N GLY A 278 -10.33 5.51 -16.02
CA GLY A 278 -11.45 5.57 -16.96
C GLY A 278 -12.20 4.25 -17.14
N GLY A 279 -11.72 3.13 -16.54
CA GLY A 279 -12.38 1.83 -16.59
C GLY A 279 -11.75 0.81 -17.54
N ALA A 280 -10.59 1.10 -18.14
CA ALA A 280 -9.83 0.12 -18.92
C ALA A 280 -9.03 -0.79 -17.97
N HIS A 281 -9.56 -1.97 -17.66
CA HIS A 281 -8.96 -2.86 -16.66
C HIS A 281 -8.13 -4.00 -17.29
N ALA A 282 -8.36 -4.36 -18.56
CA ALA A 282 -7.54 -5.35 -19.23
C ALA A 282 -6.40 -4.68 -20.03
N ARG A 283 -5.26 -5.37 -20.18
CA ARG A 283 -4.12 -4.86 -20.96
C ARG A 283 -4.50 -4.41 -22.37
N SER A 284 -5.36 -5.19 -23.05
CA SER A 284 -5.86 -4.84 -24.38
C SER A 284 -6.72 -3.57 -24.38
N GLN A 285 -7.57 -3.38 -23.37
CA GLN A 285 -8.39 -2.17 -23.22
C GLN A 285 -7.51 -0.95 -22.96
N ILE A 286 -6.52 -1.08 -22.07
CA ILE A 286 -5.54 -0.02 -21.82
C ILE A 286 -4.82 0.34 -23.13
N GLY A 287 -4.33 -0.68 -23.87
CA GLY A 287 -3.66 -0.47 -25.14
C GLY A 287 -4.50 0.29 -26.16
N SER A 288 -5.78 -0.06 -26.25
CA SER A 288 -6.72 0.64 -27.17
C SER A 288 -6.89 2.12 -26.79
N VAL A 289 -6.94 2.44 -25.50
CA VAL A 289 -7.10 3.84 -25.02
C VAL A 289 -5.82 4.66 -25.24
N VAL A 290 -4.64 4.07 -24.95
CA VAL A 290 -3.36 4.79 -25.08
C VAL A 290 -2.75 4.70 -26.47
N ALA A 291 -3.47 4.11 -27.45
CA ALA A 291 -3.04 3.89 -28.84
C ALA A 291 -1.67 3.18 -28.96
N ARG A 292 -1.48 2.13 -28.15
CA ARG A 292 -0.27 1.29 -28.17
C ARG A 292 -0.62 -0.20 -28.16
N ASP A 293 0.24 -1.00 -28.78
CA ASP A 293 0.13 -2.44 -28.74
C ASP A 293 0.28 -3.00 -27.33
N SER A 294 -0.41 -4.08 -27.03
CA SER A 294 -0.37 -4.75 -25.73
C SER A 294 1.04 -5.22 -25.32
N SER A 295 1.92 -5.51 -26.28
CA SER A 295 3.32 -5.87 -26.05
C SER A 295 4.14 -4.70 -25.51
N GLY A 296 3.92 -3.48 -26.04
CA GLY A 296 4.59 -2.25 -25.58
C GLY A 296 4.16 -1.77 -24.20
N LEU A 297 3.06 -2.32 -23.64
CA LEU A 297 2.56 -1.97 -22.32
C LEU A 297 3.11 -2.85 -21.19
N GLN A 298 3.80 -3.97 -21.50
CA GLN A 298 4.25 -4.88 -20.45
C GLN A 298 5.16 -4.18 -19.45
N HIS A 299 6.23 -3.57 -19.93
CA HIS A 299 7.20 -2.88 -19.07
C HIS A 299 6.59 -1.70 -18.30
N PRO A 300 5.84 -0.76 -18.90
CA PRO A 300 5.19 0.32 -18.16
C PRO A 300 4.22 -0.17 -17.08
N LEU A 301 3.44 -1.20 -17.35
CA LEU A 301 2.53 -1.78 -16.35
C LEU A 301 3.30 -2.42 -15.19
N GLU A 302 4.41 -3.13 -15.47
CA GLU A 302 5.27 -3.70 -14.43
C GLU A 302 5.93 -2.62 -13.56
N VAL A 303 6.35 -1.50 -14.16
CA VAL A 303 6.85 -0.34 -13.41
C VAL A 303 5.77 0.22 -12.50
N LEU A 304 4.56 0.49 -13.01
CA LEU A 304 3.46 1.02 -12.21
C LEU A 304 3.01 0.07 -11.10
N LEU A 305 3.03 -1.25 -11.34
CA LEU A 305 2.76 -2.28 -10.32
C LEU A 305 3.82 -2.27 -9.22
N SER A 306 5.09 -2.32 -9.60
CA SER A 306 6.19 -2.36 -8.65
C SER A 306 6.39 -1.05 -7.88
N ALA A 307 5.98 0.08 -8.47
CA ALA A 307 5.94 1.39 -7.81
C ALA A 307 4.65 1.59 -6.96
N GLY A 308 3.72 0.61 -6.95
CA GLY A 308 2.51 0.65 -6.14
C GLY A 308 1.43 1.63 -6.64
N PHE A 309 1.44 2.02 -7.92
CA PHE A 309 0.39 2.84 -8.52
C PHE A 309 -0.78 2.01 -9.02
N LEU A 310 -0.49 0.79 -9.46
CA LEU A 310 -1.48 -0.18 -9.90
C LEU A 310 -1.44 -1.42 -9.02
N ASP A 311 -2.60 -2.02 -8.82
CA ASP A 311 -2.76 -3.39 -8.37
C ASP A 311 -3.12 -4.27 -9.56
N ARG A 312 -2.62 -5.50 -9.58
CA ARG A 312 -3.02 -6.54 -10.52
C ARG A 312 -3.75 -7.65 -9.78
N SER A 313 -5.02 -7.83 -10.08
CA SER A 313 -5.83 -8.91 -9.56
C SER A 313 -6.02 -9.99 -10.61
N GLN A 314 -5.86 -11.25 -10.23
CA GLN A 314 -6.28 -12.37 -11.06
C GLN A 314 -7.77 -12.62 -10.87
N ASP A 315 -8.44 -13.10 -11.93
CA ASP A 315 -9.82 -13.54 -11.81
C ASP A 315 -9.92 -14.69 -10.80
N ALA A 316 -10.90 -14.62 -9.90
CA ALA A 316 -11.02 -15.58 -8.80
C ALA A 316 -11.33 -17.02 -9.26
N LEU A 317 -11.93 -17.20 -10.43
CA LEU A 317 -12.31 -18.50 -10.97
C LEU A 317 -11.48 -18.96 -12.18
N THR A 318 -10.74 -18.05 -12.84
CA THR A 318 -9.96 -18.39 -14.05
C THR A 318 -8.53 -17.85 -13.98
N GLN A 319 -7.53 -18.68 -14.32
CA GLN A 319 -6.12 -18.28 -14.27
C GLN A 319 -5.71 -17.30 -15.37
N LYS A 320 -6.46 -17.19 -16.46
CA LYS A 320 -6.04 -16.50 -17.68
C LYS A 320 -6.42 -15.01 -17.73
N ARG A 321 -7.20 -14.52 -16.78
CA ARG A 321 -7.66 -13.13 -16.77
C ARG A 321 -7.02 -12.38 -15.59
N SER A 322 -6.36 -11.29 -15.89
CA SER A 322 -5.92 -10.34 -14.88
C SER A 322 -6.45 -8.95 -15.21
N THR A 323 -6.80 -8.21 -14.17
CA THR A 323 -7.28 -6.83 -14.25
C THR A 323 -6.32 -5.90 -13.50
N TYR A 324 -6.20 -4.69 -14.02
CA TYR A 324 -5.41 -3.62 -13.42
C TYR A 324 -6.35 -2.58 -12.81
N THR A 325 -6.05 -2.14 -11.61
CA THR A 325 -6.81 -1.10 -10.90
C THR A 325 -5.85 -0.10 -10.27
N ILE A 326 -6.28 1.15 -10.10
CA ILE A 326 -5.49 2.14 -9.35
C ILE A 326 -5.42 1.69 -7.89
N ALA A 327 -4.21 1.54 -7.37
CA ALA A 327 -3.95 1.10 -6.01
C ALA A 327 -4.20 2.20 -4.97
N ASP A 328 -3.80 3.42 -5.29
CA ASP A 328 -3.83 4.56 -4.36
C ASP A 328 -5.06 5.44 -4.56
N PRO A 329 -5.88 5.67 -3.52
CA PRO A 329 -7.06 6.52 -3.58
C PRO A 329 -6.79 7.94 -4.08
N ILE A 330 -5.73 8.61 -3.60
CA ILE A 330 -5.43 9.99 -4.04
C ILE A 330 -5.06 10.07 -5.53
N VAL A 331 -4.38 9.03 -6.04
CA VAL A 331 -4.07 8.94 -7.47
C VAL A 331 -5.35 8.76 -8.28
N ARG A 332 -6.25 7.89 -7.84
CA ARG A 332 -7.56 7.70 -8.49
C ARG A 332 -8.38 8.99 -8.47
N PHE A 333 -8.44 9.65 -7.31
CA PHE A 333 -9.14 10.94 -7.16
C PHE A 333 -8.52 12.00 -8.08
N GLY A 334 -7.20 12.07 -8.15
CA GLY A 334 -6.46 12.95 -9.03
C GLY A 334 -6.82 12.75 -10.51
N GLU A 335 -6.86 11.49 -10.98
CA GLU A 335 -7.20 11.17 -12.37
C GLU A 335 -8.67 11.42 -12.72
N VAL A 336 -9.58 11.08 -11.81
CA VAL A 336 -11.04 11.13 -12.08
C VAL A 336 -11.63 12.51 -11.82
N VAL A 337 -11.12 13.23 -10.82
CA VAL A 337 -11.74 14.49 -10.35
C VAL A 337 -10.85 15.70 -10.64
N VAL A 338 -9.58 15.67 -10.26
CA VAL A 338 -8.73 16.86 -10.39
C VAL A 338 -8.33 17.10 -11.84
N GLN A 339 -7.80 16.10 -12.52
CA GLN A 339 -7.27 16.22 -13.88
C GLN A 339 -8.31 16.74 -14.91
N PRO A 340 -9.54 16.18 -14.99
CA PRO A 340 -10.53 16.64 -15.97
C PRO A 340 -11.03 18.08 -15.73
N PHE A 341 -10.99 18.52 -14.47
CA PHE A 341 -11.51 19.83 -14.07
C PHE A 341 -10.40 20.81 -13.65
N ASN A 342 -9.15 20.51 -13.98
CA ASN A 342 -7.98 21.28 -13.56
C ASN A 342 -8.11 22.78 -13.88
N VAL A 343 -8.58 23.13 -15.08
CA VAL A 343 -8.75 24.53 -15.51
C VAL A 343 -9.70 25.29 -14.59
N LEU A 344 -10.85 24.71 -14.25
CA LEU A 344 -11.82 25.34 -13.35
C LEU A 344 -11.24 25.48 -11.93
N LEU A 345 -10.53 24.45 -11.46
CA LEU A 345 -9.91 24.47 -10.14
C LEU A 345 -8.81 25.54 -10.05
N GLU A 346 -7.98 25.70 -11.07
CA GLU A 346 -6.96 26.76 -11.13
C GLU A 346 -7.59 28.16 -11.16
N GLN A 347 -8.75 28.29 -11.78
CA GLN A 347 -9.56 29.51 -11.77
C GLN A 347 -10.31 29.75 -10.44
N ARG A 348 -10.14 28.82 -9.46
CA ARG A 348 -10.84 28.86 -8.16
C ARG A 348 -12.35 28.65 -8.22
N ASP A 349 -12.87 28.18 -9.33
CA ASP A 349 -14.29 27.79 -9.45
C ASP A 349 -14.50 26.35 -9.02
N VAL A 350 -14.22 26.11 -7.74
CA VAL A 350 -14.32 24.78 -7.11
C VAL A 350 -15.77 24.29 -7.10
N THR A 351 -16.73 25.18 -6.97
CA THR A 351 -18.16 24.82 -6.91
C THR A 351 -18.62 24.19 -8.21
N THR A 352 -18.34 24.82 -9.33
CA THR A 352 -18.69 24.29 -10.66
C THR A 352 -17.91 23.02 -10.97
N ALA A 353 -16.60 22.98 -10.69
CA ALA A 353 -15.77 21.82 -10.88
C ALA A 353 -16.27 20.59 -10.09
N TRP A 354 -16.57 20.78 -8.81
CA TRP A 354 -17.06 19.70 -7.96
C TRP A 354 -18.46 19.22 -8.36
N ALA A 355 -19.37 20.12 -8.70
CA ALA A 355 -20.70 19.76 -9.19
C ALA A 355 -20.62 18.91 -10.46
N ALA A 356 -19.77 19.30 -11.41
CA ALA A 356 -19.56 18.55 -12.64
C ALA A 356 -18.86 17.20 -12.42
N ALA A 357 -17.95 17.09 -11.45
CA ALA A 357 -17.22 15.86 -11.12
C ALA A 357 -18.05 14.81 -10.36
N GLN A 358 -19.18 15.18 -9.74
CA GLN A 358 -20.00 14.31 -8.88
C GLN A 358 -20.39 12.95 -9.51
N PRO A 359 -20.85 12.89 -10.77
CA PRO A 359 -21.21 11.61 -11.40
C PRO A 359 -20.00 10.65 -11.48
N ASP A 360 -18.88 11.16 -11.95
CA ASP A 360 -17.64 10.36 -12.09
C ASP A 360 -17.04 10.00 -10.73
N PHE A 361 -17.08 10.89 -9.76
CA PHE A 361 -16.69 10.60 -8.39
C PHE A 361 -17.48 9.42 -7.82
N ARG A 362 -18.80 9.40 -7.97
CA ARG A 362 -19.65 8.29 -7.51
C ARG A 362 -19.35 6.99 -8.24
N ALA A 363 -19.26 7.05 -9.58
CA ALA A 363 -19.11 5.84 -10.40
C ALA A 363 -17.68 5.28 -10.38
N ARG A 364 -16.64 6.15 -10.46
CA ARG A 364 -15.26 5.75 -10.73
C ARG A 364 -14.32 5.88 -9.52
N VAL A 365 -14.74 6.59 -8.47
CA VAL A 365 -14.00 6.66 -7.20
C VAL A 365 -14.71 5.83 -6.14
N LEU A 366 -15.94 6.18 -5.77
CA LEU A 366 -16.65 5.48 -4.69
C LEU A 366 -17.03 4.05 -5.04
N GLY A 367 -17.44 3.76 -6.29
CA GLY A 367 -17.80 2.42 -6.74
C GLY A 367 -16.69 1.41 -6.52
N PRO A 368 -15.55 1.54 -7.23
CA PRO A 368 -14.43 0.62 -7.09
C PRO A 368 -13.82 0.59 -5.69
N HIS A 369 -13.89 1.71 -4.95
CA HIS A 369 -13.43 1.76 -3.56
C HIS A 369 -14.29 0.89 -2.64
N PHE A 370 -15.62 0.98 -2.76
CA PHE A 370 -16.56 0.14 -2.00
C PHE A 370 -16.38 -1.35 -2.30
N GLU A 371 -16.26 -1.72 -3.56
CA GLU A 371 -16.00 -3.11 -3.97
C GLU A 371 -14.70 -3.65 -3.35
N ARG A 372 -13.64 -2.83 -3.32
CA ARG A 372 -12.37 -3.17 -2.66
C ARG A 372 -12.58 -3.36 -1.15
N MET A 373 -13.26 -2.43 -0.48
CA MET A 373 -13.55 -2.54 0.95
C MET A 373 -14.33 -3.81 1.28
N CYS A 374 -15.33 -4.18 0.45
CA CYS A 374 -16.08 -5.42 0.64
C CYS A 374 -15.17 -6.66 0.55
N ARG A 375 -14.26 -6.70 -0.43
CA ARG A 375 -13.28 -7.80 -0.55
C ARG A 375 -12.33 -7.85 0.65
N ASP A 376 -11.79 -6.71 1.06
CA ASP A 376 -10.88 -6.61 2.22
C ASP A 376 -11.59 -7.04 3.51
N TRP A 377 -12.87 -6.67 3.65
CA TRP A 377 -13.69 -7.09 4.78
C TRP A 377 -13.92 -8.61 4.77
N VAL A 378 -14.30 -9.21 3.64
CA VAL A 378 -14.47 -10.66 3.52
C VAL A 378 -13.16 -11.38 3.86
N GLN A 379 -12.03 -10.88 3.37
CA GLN A 379 -10.71 -11.45 3.65
C GLN A 379 -10.34 -11.37 5.14
N SER A 380 -10.75 -10.30 5.85
CA SER A 380 -10.44 -10.07 7.27
C SER A 380 -11.41 -10.77 8.22
N ALA A 381 -12.63 -11.11 7.77
CA ALA A 381 -13.68 -11.73 8.58
C ALA A 381 -13.43 -13.24 8.83
N VAL A 382 -12.23 -13.54 9.35
CA VAL A 382 -11.82 -14.93 9.64
C VAL A 382 -12.76 -15.57 10.66
N GLY A 383 -13.22 -16.79 10.35
CA GLY A 383 -14.13 -17.55 11.23
C GLY A 383 -15.62 -17.17 11.10
N GLN A 384 -15.97 -16.17 10.29
CA GLN A 384 -17.39 -15.84 10.02
C GLN A 384 -17.97 -16.62 8.82
N TRP A 385 -17.15 -17.29 8.06
CA TRP A 385 -17.54 -18.06 6.89
C TRP A 385 -17.66 -19.57 7.24
N PRO A 386 -18.53 -20.32 6.53
CA PRO A 386 -18.72 -21.75 6.80
C PRO A 386 -17.43 -22.57 6.68
N GLU A 387 -16.53 -22.15 5.82
CA GLU A 387 -15.22 -22.77 5.62
C GLU A 387 -14.12 -21.69 5.57
N PRO A 388 -12.87 -22.02 5.94
CA PRO A 388 -11.76 -21.10 5.78
C PRO A 388 -11.55 -20.71 4.32
N ILE A 389 -11.41 -19.42 4.07
CA ILE A 389 -11.18 -18.87 2.72
C ILE A 389 -9.70 -18.64 2.42
N SER A 390 -9.36 -18.63 1.13
CA SER A 390 -8.04 -18.25 0.63
C SER A 390 -8.01 -16.80 0.16
N VAL A 391 -7.90 -16.56 -1.13
CA VAL A 391 -7.90 -15.24 -1.74
C VAL A 391 -9.32 -14.81 -2.09
N VAL A 392 -9.63 -13.55 -1.84
CA VAL A 392 -10.89 -12.91 -2.26
C VAL A 392 -10.61 -12.09 -3.52
N GLY A 393 -11.38 -12.30 -4.57
CA GLY A 393 -11.22 -11.61 -5.85
C GLY A 393 -12.55 -11.29 -6.53
N THR A 394 -12.47 -10.97 -7.80
CA THR A 394 -13.61 -10.71 -8.69
C THR A 394 -13.63 -11.75 -9.80
N THR A 395 -14.77 -11.95 -10.45
CA THR A 395 -14.85 -12.77 -11.65
C THR A 395 -15.91 -12.24 -12.63
N VAL A 396 -15.79 -12.63 -13.90
CA VAL A 396 -16.82 -12.39 -14.91
C VAL A 396 -17.36 -13.73 -15.39
N VAL A 397 -18.62 -13.99 -15.10
CA VAL A 397 -19.36 -15.19 -15.50
C VAL A 397 -20.10 -14.93 -16.79
N SER A 398 -19.75 -15.66 -17.86
CA SER A 398 -20.56 -15.61 -19.10
C SER A 398 -21.83 -16.43 -18.90
N ASP A 399 -22.95 -15.96 -19.37
CA ASP A 399 -24.22 -16.69 -19.42
C ASP A 399 -24.69 -16.81 -20.87
N PRO A 400 -24.32 -17.90 -21.59
CA PRO A 400 -24.71 -18.07 -22.99
C PRO A 400 -26.22 -18.19 -23.20
N ALA A 401 -26.95 -18.79 -22.23
CA ALA A 401 -28.39 -18.92 -22.30
C ALA A 401 -29.08 -17.56 -22.18
N GLY A 402 -28.62 -16.71 -21.29
CA GLY A 402 -29.08 -15.32 -21.11
C GLY A 402 -28.43 -14.34 -22.07
N ARG A 403 -27.48 -14.78 -22.97
CA ARG A 403 -26.68 -13.91 -23.87
C ARG A 403 -26.05 -12.73 -23.13
N SER A 404 -25.57 -12.95 -21.92
CA SER A 404 -25.08 -11.90 -21.04
C SER A 404 -23.77 -12.29 -20.33
N GLN A 405 -23.12 -11.29 -19.74
CA GLN A 405 -22.01 -11.48 -18.82
C GLN A 405 -22.35 -10.84 -17.47
N HIS A 406 -22.04 -11.55 -16.40
CA HIS A 406 -22.27 -11.10 -15.04
C HIS A 406 -20.94 -10.91 -14.34
N GLN A 407 -20.65 -9.70 -13.92
CA GLN A 407 -19.53 -9.44 -13.01
C GLN A 407 -19.98 -9.75 -11.57
N LEU A 408 -19.12 -10.45 -10.84
CA LEU A 408 -19.21 -10.62 -9.40
C LEU A 408 -18.07 -9.83 -8.73
N ASP A 409 -18.43 -9.01 -7.78
CA ASP A 409 -17.50 -8.08 -7.15
C ASP A 409 -16.69 -8.74 -6.03
N VAL A 410 -17.24 -9.81 -5.42
CA VAL A 410 -16.63 -10.55 -4.33
C VAL A 410 -16.81 -12.05 -4.57
N VAL A 411 -15.70 -12.76 -4.73
CA VAL A 411 -15.65 -14.22 -4.84
C VAL A 411 -14.54 -14.74 -3.96
N ALA A 412 -14.85 -15.64 -3.03
CA ALA A 412 -13.86 -16.27 -2.17
C ALA A 412 -13.84 -17.78 -2.37
N LEU A 413 -12.65 -18.33 -2.63
CA LEU A 413 -12.42 -19.77 -2.70
C LEU A 413 -12.07 -20.33 -1.32
N ARG A 414 -12.36 -21.62 -1.10
CA ARG A 414 -11.92 -22.37 0.07
C ARG A 414 -10.38 -22.32 0.18
N ARG A 415 -9.87 -22.28 1.41
CA ARG A 415 -8.43 -22.29 1.67
C ARG A 415 -7.77 -23.55 1.07
N GLY A 416 -6.73 -23.35 0.29
CA GLY A 416 -6.00 -24.38 -0.45
C GLY A 416 -6.46 -24.55 -1.90
N ASP A 417 -7.65 -24.10 -2.27
CA ASP A 417 -8.14 -24.14 -3.64
C ASP A 417 -7.58 -22.97 -4.46
N ARG A 418 -7.45 -23.18 -5.78
CA ARG A 418 -6.86 -22.20 -6.72
C ARG A 418 -7.82 -21.92 -7.88
N ALA A 419 -7.73 -20.71 -8.41
CA ALA A 419 -8.45 -20.34 -9.62
C ALA A 419 -8.16 -21.32 -10.78
N GLY A 420 -9.20 -21.76 -11.49
CA GLY A 420 -9.11 -22.73 -12.59
C GLY A 420 -8.83 -24.18 -12.18
N GLN A 421 -8.77 -24.49 -10.90
CA GLN A 421 -8.65 -25.86 -10.40
C GLN A 421 -10.00 -26.57 -10.53
N GLN A 422 -9.98 -27.79 -11.07
CA GLN A 422 -11.19 -28.63 -11.13
C GLN A 422 -11.64 -28.98 -9.70
N GLY A 423 -12.92 -28.78 -9.40
CA GLY A 423 -13.49 -29.01 -8.08
C GLY A 423 -13.14 -27.96 -7.02
N ALA A 424 -12.57 -26.81 -7.43
CA ALA A 424 -12.40 -25.68 -6.51
C ALA A 424 -13.77 -25.24 -5.98
N ARG A 425 -13.84 -25.09 -4.64
CA ARG A 425 -15.07 -24.71 -3.95
C ARG A 425 -15.13 -23.21 -3.69
N VAL A 426 -16.24 -22.62 -4.08
CA VAL A 426 -16.56 -21.23 -3.77
C VAL A 426 -17.28 -21.18 -2.42
N VAL A 427 -16.75 -20.36 -1.50
CA VAL A 427 -17.31 -20.17 -0.16
C VAL A 427 -18.21 -18.93 -0.10
N VAL A 428 -17.86 -17.87 -0.86
CA VAL A 428 -18.64 -16.62 -0.90
C VAL A 428 -18.81 -16.17 -2.34
N LEU A 429 -20.04 -15.82 -2.69
CA LEU A 429 -20.42 -15.08 -3.89
C LEU A 429 -21.08 -13.77 -3.47
N GLY A 430 -20.52 -12.63 -3.87
CA GLY A 430 -21.01 -11.33 -3.42
C GLY A 430 -21.15 -10.30 -4.52
N GLU A 431 -22.14 -9.44 -4.36
CA GLU A 431 -22.42 -8.24 -5.15
C GLU A 431 -22.27 -7.00 -4.27
N ALA A 432 -21.50 -6.01 -4.71
CA ALA A 432 -21.25 -4.77 -3.98
C ALA A 432 -21.83 -3.55 -4.70
N LYS A 433 -22.69 -2.80 -4.04
CA LYS A 433 -23.34 -1.60 -4.61
C LYS A 433 -23.12 -0.39 -3.73
N SER A 434 -22.26 0.52 -4.19
CA SER A 434 -21.88 1.76 -3.51
C SER A 434 -22.95 2.86 -3.58
N GLY A 435 -23.98 2.70 -4.38
CA GLY A 435 -25.08 3.66 -4.51
C GLY A 435 -25.93 3.75 -3.23
N GLU A 436 -26.62 4.90 -3.06
CA GLU A 436 -27.50 5.14 -1.90
C GLU A 436 -28.88 4.47 -2.02
N GLN A 437 -29.13 3.79 -3.12
CA GLN A 437 -30.38 3.09 -3.33
C GLN A 437 -30.46 1.84 -2.44
N VAL A 438 -31.62 1.63 -1.84
CA VAL A 438 -31.92 0.45 -1.04
C VAL A 438 -31.83 -0.81 -1.91
N ARG A 439 -31.15 -1.84 -1.43
CA ARG A 439 -31.03 -3.13 -2.09
C ARG A 439 -32.30 -3.93 -1.90
N THR A 440 -32.67 -4.69 -2.91
CA THR A 440 -33.94 -5.40 -2.97
C THR A 440 -33.74 -6.89 -3.24
N LEU A 441 -34.79 -7.66 -3.13
CA LEU A 441 -34.75 -9.11 -3.41
C LEU A 441 -34.19 -9.43 -4.81
N ARG A 442 -34.32 -8.53 -5.80
CA ARG A 442 -33.75 -8.70 -7.14
C ARG A 442 -32.22 -8.86 -7.12
N ASP A 443 -31.53 -8.20 -6.18
CA ASP A 443 -30.09 -8.33 -6.05
C ASP A 443 -29.69 -9.77 -5.62
N LEU A 444 -30.47 -10.37 -4.70
CA LEU A 444 -30.30 -11.75 -4.28
C LEU A 444 -30.68 -12.75 -5.39
N GLU A 445 -31.79 -12.51 -6.08
CA GLU A 445 -32.23 -13.33 -7.22
C GLU A 445 -31.16 -13.37 -8.32
N ARG A 446 -30.52 -12.24 -8.59
CA ARG A 446 -29.40 -12.17 -9.51
C ARG A 446 -28.21 -13.03 -9.04
N LEU A 447 -27.84 -12.99 -7.77
CA LEU A 447 -26.79 -13.84 -7.21
C LEU A 447 -27.14 -15.33 -7.31
N ARG A 448 -28.39 -15.70 -7.01
CA ARG A 448 -28.88 -17.09 -7.16
C ARG A 448 -28.85 -17.56 -8.61
N HIS A 449 -29.23 -16.69 -9.55
CA HIS A 449 -29.11 -17.00 -10.98
C HIS A 449 -27.65 -17.28 -11.37
N ILE A 450 -26.70 -16.41 -10.98
CA ILE A 450 -25.28 -16.58 -11.25
C ILE A 450 -24.73 -17.84 -10.59
N GLN A 451 -25.15 -18.16 -9.37
CA GLN A 451 -24.81 -19.42 -8.69
C GLN A 451 -25.25 -20.62 -9.51
N GLY A 452 -26.49 -20.61 -10.04
CA GLY A 452 -27.00 -21.65 -10.94
C GLY A 452 -26.20 -21.79 -12.24
N VAL A 453 -25.79 -20.67 -12.86
CA VAL A 453 -24.94 -20.69 -14.06
C VAL A 453 -23.56 -21.30 -13.76
N LEU A 454 -22.96 -20.98 -12.61
CA LEU A 454 -21.68 -21.54 -12.18
C LEU A 454 -21.78 -23.05 -11.88
N ALA A 455 -22.84 -23.46 -11.17
CA ALA A 455 -23.13 -24.87 -10.89
C ALA A 455 -23.29 -25.68 -12.18
N GLY A 456 -24.05 -25.17 -13.16
CA GLY A 456 -24.22 -25.78 -14.48
C GLY A 456 -22.92 -25.94 -15.29
N ARG A 457 -21.83 -25.24 -14.88
CA ARG A 457 -20.48 -25.36 -15.46
C ARG A 457 -19.54 -26.24 -14.65
N GLY A 458 -20.06 -26.90 -13.62
CA GLY A 458 -19.27 -27.77 -12.76
C GLY A 458 -18.42 -27.05 -11.68
N THR A 459 -18.70 -25.76 -11.42
CA THR A 459 -18.09 -25.05 -10.29
C THR A 459 -18.80 -25.46 -9.00
N ASP A 460 -18.08 -25.85 -7.96
CA ASP A 460 -18.67 -26.19 -6.67
C ASP A 460 -19.07 -24.90 -5.91
N VAL A 461 -20.35 -24.55 -6.02
CA VAL A 461 -20.98 -23.34 -5.41
C VAL A 461 -22.18 -23.69 -4.53
N ALA A 462 -22.45 -24.99 -4.29
CA ALA A 462 -23.68 -25.44 -3.62
C ALA A 462 -23.81 -24.90 -2.19
N SER A 463 -22.69 -24.77 -1.47
CA SER A 463 -22.62 -24.25 -0.11
C SER A 463 -22.07 -22.82 -0.03
N ALA A 464 -22.10 -22.08 -1.15
CA ALA A 464 -21.58 -20.71 -1.16
C ALA A 464 -22.55 -19.75 -0.45
N VAL A 465 -22.02 -18.92 0.44
CA VAL A 465 -22.77 -17.81 1.04
C VAL A 465 -22.99 -16.74 -0.02
N LEU A 466 -24.24 -16.31 -0.17
CA LEU A 466 -24.64 -15.23 -1.05
C LEU A 466 -24.63 -13.91 -0.25
N ALA A 467 -23.63 -13.07 -0.51
CA ALA A 467 -23.42 -11.83 0.23
C ALA A 467 -23.86 -10.61 -0.59
N VAL A 468 -24.81 -9.85 -0.10
CA VAL A 468 -25.24 -8.58 -0.71
C VAL A 468 -24.69 -7.43 0.12
N PHE A 469 -23.77 -6.66 -0.48
CA PHE A 469 -23.20 -5.47 0.13
C PHE A 469 -23.95 -4.23 -0.38
N GLY A 470 -24.48 -3.40 0.53
CA GLY A 470 -25.27 -2.24 0.14
C GLY A 470 -25.13 -1.05 1.06
N ARG A 471 -24.61 0.06 0.54
CA ARG A 471 -24.48 1.31 1.30
C ARG A 471 -25.82 1.97 1.62
N GLY A 472 -26.83 1.80 0.75
CA GLY A 472 -28.18 2.34 0.93
C GLY A 472 -29.10 1.51 1.82
N GLY A 473 -28.58 0.42 2.41
CA GLY A 473 -29.38 -0.51 3.22
C GLY A 473 -30.22 -1.50 2.40
N PHE A 474 -31.16 -2.18 3.06
CA PHE A 474 -31.88 -3.33 2.51
C PHE A 474 -33.38 -3.21 2.77
N ASP A 475 -34.21 -3.63 1.83
CA ASP A 475 -35.67 -3.65 1.98
C ASP A 475 -36.14 -4.79 2.90
N LYS A 476 -37.42 -4.76 3.25
CA LYS A 476 -38.03 -5.77 4.14
C LYS A 476 -38.00 -7.19 3.53
N ALA A 477 -38.17 -7.29 2.22
CA ALA A 477 -38.24 -8.60 1.55
C ALA A 477 -36.84 -9.27 1.54
N LEU A 478 -35.79 -8.48 1.30
CA LEU A 478 -34.44 -8.99 1.32
C LEU A 478 -33.97 -9.36 2.75
N ARG A 479 -34.35 -8.57 3.77
CA ARG A 479 -34.09 -8.92 5.18
C ARG A 479 -34.85 -10.20 5.61
N ALA A 480 -36.07 -10.40 5.13
CA ALA A 480 -36.82 -11.62 5.38
C ALA A 480 -36.17 -12.85 4.72
N ALA A 481 -35.57 -12.68 3.54
CA ALA A 481 -34.81 -13.73 2.88
C ALA A 481 -33.54 -14.12 3.66
N GLU A 482 -32.81 -13.14 4.21
CA GLU A 482 -31.67 -13.40 5.10
C GLU A 482 -32.07 -14.16 6.36
N ALA A 483 -33.18 -13.74 7.00
CA ALA A 483 -33.70 -14.42 8.21
C ALA A 483 -34.13 -15.86 7.95
N ALA A 484 -34.58 -16.17 6.73
CA ALA A 484 -35.06 -17.51 6.34
C ALA A 484 -33.93 -18.43 5.83
N ASP A 485 -32.80 -17.90 5.41
CA ASP A 485 -31.71 -18.64 4.76
C ASP A 485 -30.33 -18.25 5.34
N PRO A 486 -29.70 -19.13 6.15
CA PRO A 486 -28.41 -18.85 6.78
C PRO A 486 -27.26 -18.69 5.77
N MET A 487 -27.48 -19.07 4.51
CA MET A 487 -26.52 -18.87 3.43
C MET A 487 -26.66 -17.50 2.74
N VAL A 488 -27.56 -16.65 3.20
CA VAL A 488 -27.69 -15.26 2.75
C VAL A 488 -27.14 -14.33 3.81
N ARG A 489 -26.32 -13.37 3.40
CA ARG A 489 -25.75 -12.34 4.29
C ARG A 489 -25.96 -10.97 3.68
N LEU A 490 -26.45 -10.04 4.48
CA LEU A 490 -26.62 -8.64 4.14
C LEU A 490 -25.61 -7.81 4.94
N ILE A 491 -24.75 -7.09 4.26
CA ILE A 491 -23.68 -6.33 4.89
C ILE A 491 -23.80 -4.86 4.47
N ASP A 492 -24.13 -4.00 5.40
CA ASP A 492 -24.17 -2.56 5.16
C ASP A 492 -22.81 -1.88 5.44
N LEU A 493 -22.76 -0.56 5.21
CA LEU A 493 -21.54 0.20 5.43
C LEU A 493 -21.14 0.23 6.93
N ALA A 494 -22.11 0.25 7.85
CA ALA A 494 -21.81 0.25 9.28
C ALA A 494 -21.22 -1.10 9.72
N ASP A 495 -21.67 -2.22 9.12
CA ASP A 495 -21.11 -3.55 9.37
C ASP A 495 -19.64 -3.64 8.92
N LEU A 496 -19.29 -2.99 7.80
CA LEU A 496 -17.90 -2.95 7.34
C LEU A 496 -16.98 -2.29 8.37
N TYR A 497 -17.44 -1.29 9.11
CA TYR A 497 -16.66 -0.54 10.11
C TYR A 497 -16.71 -1.12 11.54
N ARG A 498 -17.54 -2.10 11.80
CA ARG A 498 -17.54 -2.90 13.07
C ARG A 498 -16.45 -4.01 13.06
#